data_2a9c272b22cb9b27595e9c28f47577a4
#
_entry.id   2a9c272b22cb9b27595e9c28f47577a4
#
_cell.length_a   1.000
_cell.length_b   1.000
_cell.length_c   1.000
_cell.angle_alpha   90.00
_cell.angle_beta   90.00
_cell.angle_gamma   90.00
#
_symmetry.space_group_name_H-M   'P 1'
#
loop_
_entity.id
_entity.type
_entity.pdbx_description
1 polymer ?
#
loop_
_entity_poly.entity_id
_entity_poly.type
_entity_poly.pdbx_seq_one_letter_code
_entity_poly.pdbx_strand_id
1 'polypeptide(L)'
;EGSEHRGVLLLRGPGLDPRVTDADPHHEGKVLESKGLVPEAEKTARVVNEFVRMSREVLDKSPVNKARRAQGLPPANIVLPRGAGSLGELEPMPRVYGIKCAAVAGVTLVRGICRMVGMDVLDVPGATGGLDTDYKAKGDAAMRALDSHDFVFMNVKACDVAGHDGDFRLKVQ
;
A
#
# COMPACT_ATOMS: atom_id res chain seq x y z
N GLU A 1 4.27 5.04 -8.32
CA GLU A 1 3.45 3.86 -8.68
C GLU A 1 2.20 3.83 -7.80
N GLY A 2 1.10 3.41 -8.35
CA GLY A 2 -0.18 3.31 -7.67
C GLY A 2 -0.82 1.94 -7.84
N SER A 3 -1.64 1.54 -6.88
CA SER A 3 -2.51 0.37 -6.95
C SER A 3 -3.88 0.78 -6.45
N GLU A 4 -4.89 0.66 -7.31
CA GLU A 4 -6.25 1.13 -7.04
C GLU A 4 -6.27 2.64 -6.71
N HIS A 5 -6.78 3.01 -5.52
CA HIS A 5 -6.82 4.40 -5.02
C HIS A 5 -5.58 4.79 -4.18
N ARG A 6 -4.60 3.91 -4.07
CA ARG A 6 -3.38 4.12 -3.26
C ARG A 6 -2.18 4.35 -4.14
N GLY A 7 -1.24 5.16 -3.65
CA GLY A 7 0.03 5.42 -4.31
C GLY A 7 1.16 5.55 -3.29
N VAL A 8 2.37 5.53 -3.78
CA VAL A 8 3.56 5.78 -2.97
C VAL A 8 4.20 7.08 -3.42
N LEU A 9 4.37 8.02 -2.50
CA LEU A 9 5.15 9.23 -2.69
C LEU A 9 6.56 8.99 -2.15
N LEU A 10 7.55 9.00 -3.03
CA LEU A 10 8.94 8.84 -2.67
C LEU A 10 9.66 10.18 -2.75
N LEU A 11 10.10 10.69 -1.61
CA LEU A 11 10.91 11.91 -1.52
C LEU A 11 12.39 11.54 -1.38
N ARG A 12 13.24 12.16 -2.19
CA ARG A 12 14.69 11.97 -2.15
C ARG A 12 15.39 13.32 -2.15
N GLY A 13 16.36 13.49 -1.27
CA GLY A 13 17.16 14.70 -1.21
C GLY A 13 17.76 14.95 0.17
N PRO A 14 18.71 15.87 0.27
CA PRO A 14 19.34 16.21 1.54
C PRO A 14 18.35 16.94 2.47
N GLY A 15 18.47 16.68 3.77
CA GLY A 15 17.70 17.38 4.81
C GLY A 15 16.21 17.00 4.80
N LEU A 16 15.87 15.80 4.34
CA LEU A 16 14.55 15.20 4.54
C LEU A 16 14.57 14.33 5.79
N ASP A 17 13.51 14.43 6.58
CA ASP A 17 13.30 13.63 7.79
C ASP A 17 11.85 13.11 7.79
N PRO A 18 11.61 11.82 8.07
CA PRO A 18 10.27 11.23 7.98
C PRO A 18 9.35 11.59 9.15
N ARG A 19 9.84 12.22 10.20
CA ARG A 19 9.08 12.57 11.41
C ARG A 19 8.14 13.76 11.16
N VAL A 20 7.15 13.56 10.31
CA VAL A 20 6.09 14.53 9.98
C VAL A 20 4.72 13.98 10.32
N THR A 21 3.76 14.88 10.57
CA THR A 21 2.36 14.48 10.74
C THR A 21 1.70 14.19 9.40
N ASP A 22 0.65 13.37 9.42
CA ASP A 22 -0.14 13.05 8.25
C ASP A 22 -0.92 14.28 7.73
N ALA A 23 -1.10 14.38 6.41
CA ALA A 23 -2.03 15.32 5.80
C ALA A 23 -3.47 14.74 5.72
N ASP A 24 -3.60 13.43 5.89
CA ASP A 24 -4.87 12.70 5.94
C ASP A 24 -5.45 12.79 7.36
N PRO A 25 -6.69 13.31 7.55
CA PRO A 25 -7.35 13.33 8.86
C PRO A 25 -7.84 11.96 9.35
N HIS A 26 -7.73 10.89 8.54
CA HIS A 26 -8.22 9.53 8.80
C HIS A 26 -9.76 9.42 9.03
N HIS A 27 -10.50 10.48 8.79
CA HIS A 27 -11.97 10.57 8.87
C HIS A 27 -12.47 11.69 7.96
N GLU A 28 -13.76 11.78 7.78
CA GLU A 28 -14.35 12.90 7.06
C GLU A 28 -14.05 14.22 7.77
N GLY A 29 -13.59 15.21 7.01
CA GLY A 29 -13.24 16.50 7.60
C GLY A 29 -12.34 17.36 6.71
N LYS A 30 -11.62 18.25 7.33
CA LYS A 30 -10.68 19.14 6.66
C LYS A 30 -9.34 18.44 6.47
N VAL A 31 -8.74 18.67 5.29
CA VAL A 31 -7.34 18.31 5.04
C VAL A 31 -6.45 18.93 6.11
N LEU A 32 -5.55 18.13 6.66
CA LEU A 32 -4.59 18.60 7.66
C LEU A 32 -3.35 19.18 6.98
N GLU A 33 -2.76 20.15 7.62
CA GLU A 33 -1.42 20.62 7.26
C GLU A 33 -0.38 19.74 7.96
N SER A 34 0.49 19.12 7.16
CA SER A 34 1.59 18.33 7.70
C SER A 34 2.58 19.26 8.43
N LYS A 35 3.05 18.83 9.60
CA LYS A 35 4.00 19.57 10.46
C LYS A 35 5.19 18.68 10.80
N GLY A 36 6.36 19.28 10.94
CA GLY A 36 7.51 18.58 11.50
C GLY A 36 7.27 18.23 12.97
N LEU A 37 7.51 16.99 13.35
CA LEU A 37 7.51 16.56 14.75
C LEU A 37 8.83 16.93 15.45
N VAL A 38 9.84 17.29 14.65
CA VAL A 38 11.15 17.78 15.06
C VAL A 38 11.60 18.86 14.07
N PRO A 39 12.53 19.76 14.46
CA PRO A 39 12.99 20.85 13.58
C PRO A 39 13.55 20.35 12.23
N GLU A 40 14.23 19.22 12.22
CA GLU A 40 14.82 18.62 11.01
C GLU A 40 13.77 18.17 10.00
N ALA A 41 12.53 17.91 10.45
CA ALA A 41 11.42 17.46 9.60
C ALA A 41 10.63 18.61 8.95
N GLU A 42 10.86 19.86 9.32
CA GLU A 42 10.13 21.01 8.79
C GLU A 42 10.23 21.15 7.26
N LYS A 43 11.40 20.82 6.70
CA LYS A 43 11.57 20.80 5.25
C LYS A 43 10.66 19.77 4.60
N THR A 44 10.59 18.56 5.15
CA THR A 44 9.72 17.48 4.64
C THR A 44 8.26 17.87 4.73
N ALA A 45 7.82 18.44 5.84
CA ALA A 45 6.46 18.93 6.03
C ALA A 45 6.06 19.95 4.95
N ARG A 46 6.93 20.94 4.68
CA ARG A 46 6.69 21.90 3.59
C ARG A 46 6.57 21.25 2.23
N VAL A 47 7.41 20.27 1.90
CA VAL A 47 7.35 19.53 0.63
C VAL A 47 6.06 18.72 0.52
N VAL A 48 5.64 18.07 1.61
CA VAL A 48 4.37 17.32 1.66
C VAL A 48 3.19 18.27 1.43
N ASN A 49 3.13 19.40 2.12
CA ASN A 49 2.05 20.38 1.96
C ASN A 49 2.00 20.95 0.54
N GLU A 50 3.15 21.24 -0.05
CA GLU A 50 3.23 21.69 -1.45
C GLU A 50 2.73 20.61 -2.43
N PHE A 51 3.12 19.35 -2.21
CA PHE A 51 2.61 18.23 -3.00
C PHE A 51 1.08 18.12 -2.91
N VAL A 52 0.50 18.23 -1.71
CA VAL A 52 -0.96 18.20 -1.50
C VAL A 52 -1.63 19.33 -2.29
N ARG A 53 -1.11 20.55 -2.19
CA ARG A 53 -1.61 21.71 -2.93
C ARG A 53 -1.56 21.49 -4.45
N MET A 54 -0.40 21.07 -4.97
CA MET A 54 -0.20 20.79 -6.39
C MET A 54 -1.09 19.66 -6.90
N SER A 55 -1.29 18.61 -6.10
CA SER A 55 -2.16 17.49 -6.47
C SER A 55 -3.59 17.94 -6.74
N ARG A 56 -4.10 18.85 -5.92
CA ARG A 56 -5.44 19.43 -6.10
C ARG A 56 -5.56 20.21 -7.42
N GLU A 57 -4.56 21.03 -7.74
CA GLU A 57 -4.55 21.82 -8.98
C GLU A 57 -4.50 20.93 -10.23
N VAL A 58 -3.69 19.88 -10.20
CA VAL A 58 -3.56 18.92 -11.30
C VAL A 58 -4.85 18.11 -11.48
N LEU A 59 -5.38 17.59 -10.37
CA LEU A 59 -6.59 16.78 -10.39
C LEU A 59 -7.82 17.57 -10.81
N ASP A 60 -7.94 18.82 -10.42
CA ASP A 60 -9.06 19.68 -10.84
C ASP A 60 -9.12 19.90 -12.36
N LYS A 61 -7.95 19.97 -13.00
CA LYS A 61 -7.80 20.12 -14.47
C LYS A 61 -7.90 18.78 -15.22
N SER A 62 -7.91 17.64 -14.52
CA SER A 62 -7.89 16.30 -15.13
C SER A 62 -9.11 16.07 -16.05
N PRO A 63 -8.89 15.59 -17.30
CA PRO A 63 -10.00 15.24 -18.19
C PRO A 63 -10.86 14.08 -17.63
N VAL A 64 -10.26 13.16 -16.87
CA VAL A 64 -11.00 12.09 -16.18
C VAL A 64 -11.98 12.68 -15.17
N ASN A 65 -11.55 13.65 -14.36
CA ASN A 65 -12.42 14.30 -13.39
C ASN A 65 -13.51 15.16 -14.05
N LYS A 66 -13.22 15.77 -15.20
CA LYS A 66 -14.23 16.46 -16.00
C LYS A 66 -15.31 15.49 -16.49
N ALA A 67 -14.92 14.32 -17.02
CA ALA A 67 -15.85 13.29 -17.47
C ALA A 67 -16.67 12.73 -16.29
N ARG A 68 -16.07 12.49 -15.13
CA ARG A 68 -16.77 12.04 -13.92
C ARG A 68 -17.83 13.05 -13.48
N ARG A 69 -17.48 14.34 -13.38
CA ARG A 69 -18.43 15.40 -13.03
C ARG A 69 -19.61 15.49 -14.02
N ALA A 70 -19.34 15.34 -15.32
CA ALA A 70 -20.39 15.33 -16.34
C ALA A 70 -21.39 14.16 -16.19
N GLN A 71 -20.95 13.06 -15.53
CA GLN A 71 -21.78 11.89 -15.23
C GLN A 71 -22.39 11.95 -13.81
N GLY A 72 -22.23 13.03 -13.06
CA GLY A 72 -22.70 13.13 -11.68
C GLY A 72 -21.88 12.32 -10.68
N LEU A 73 -20.71 11.81 -11.09
CA LEU A 73 -19.82 11.03 -10.23
C LEU A 73 -18.84 11.94 -9.47
N PRO A 74 -18.52 11.63 -8.21
CA PRO A 74 -17.56 12.39 -7.43
C PRO A 74 -16.16 12.31 -8.08
N PRO A 75 -15.45 13.44 -8.27
CA PRO A 75 -14.09 13.44 -8.79
C PRO A 75 -13.08 13.05 -7.70
N ALA A 76 -11.93 12.50 -8.12
CA ALA A 76 -10.76 12.46 -7.26
C ALA A 76 -10.12 13.85 -7.23
N ASN A 77 -10.16 14.56 -6.11
CA ASN A 77 -9.84 15.98 -6.05
C ASN A 77 -8.56 16.34 -5.28
N ILE A 78 -7.97 15.39 -4.57
CA ILE A 78 -6.75 15.59 -3.77
C ILE A 78 -6.03 14.27 -3.50
N VAL A 79 -4.71 14.33 -3.31
CA VAL A 79 -3.91 13.22 -2.80
C VAL A 79 -3.46 13.57 -1.39
N LEU A 80 -3.73 12.69 -0.44
CA LEU A 80 -3.42 12.90 0.98
C LEU A 80 -2.32 11.93 1.43
N PRO A 81 -1.06 12.39 1.56
CA PRO A 81 0.01 11.59 2.11
C PRO A 81 -0.20 11.29 3.60
N ARG A 82 0.10 10.05 3.98
CA ARG A 82 0.08 9.57 5.36
C ARG A 82 1.10 8.46 5.56
N GLY A 83 1.43 8.18 6.81
CA GLY A 83 2.34 7.11 7.18
C GLY A 83 3.76 7.35 6.65
N ALA A 84 4.27 8.58 6.82
CA ALA A 84 5.64 8.91 6.45
C ALA A 84 6.64 8.02 7.21
N GLY A 85 7.67 7.56 6.50
CA GLY A 85 8.73 6.73 7.07
C GLY A 85 9.96 6.72 6.19
N SER A 86 11.06 6.27 6.72
CA SER A 86 12.25 5.91 5.96
C SER A 86 12.43 4.40 5.98
N LEU A 87 12.89 3.87 4.86
CA LEU A 87 13.29 2.48 4.80
C LEU A 87 14.57 2.31 5.61
N GLY A 88 14.46 1.66 6.77
CA GLY A 88 15.61 1.22 7.55
C GLY A 88 16.23 -0.06 6.98
N GLU A 89 17.41 -0.41 7.44
CA GLU A 89 17.98 -1.74 7.19
C GLU A 89 17.21 -2.76 8.03
N LEU A 90 16.51 -3.67 7.34
CA LEU A 90 15.87 -4.81 7.96
C LEU A 90 16.74 -6.04 7.76
N GLU A 91 17.05 -6.71 8.86
CA GLU A 91 17.73 -8.01 8.77
C GLU A 91 16.78 -9.02 8.12
N PRO A 92 17.17 -9.68 7.01
CA PRO A 92 16.29 -10.62 6.33
C PRO A 92 15.93 -11.83 7.21
N MET A 93 14.66 -12.24 7.21
CA MET A 93 14.19 -13.42 7.95
C MET A 93 15.03 -14.68 7.69
N PRO A 94 15.41 -15.02 6.44
CA PRO A 94 16.28 -16.16 6.17
C PRO A 94 17.59 -16.12 6.95
N ARG A 95 18.16 -14.94 7.12
CA ARG A 95 19.41 -14.76 7.86
C ARG A 95 19.20 -14.85 9.37
N VAL A 96 18.14 -14.24 9.89
CA VAL A 96 17.82 -14.22 11.33
C VAL A 96 17.50 -15.62 11.85
N TYR A 97 16.72 -16.38 11.07
CA TYR A 97 16.21 -17.68 11.51
C TYR A 97 16.90 -18.88 10.87
N GLY A 98 17.81 -18.68 9.91
CA GLY A 98 18.51 -19.76 9.21
C GLY A 98 17.60 -20.61 8.31
N ILE A 99 16.48 -20.02 7.79
CA ILE A 99 15.45 -20.72 7.02
C ILE A 99 15.25 -20.09 5.67
N LYS A 100 14.80 -20.85 4.68
CA LYS A 100 14.34 -20.34 3.39
C LYS A 100 12.86 -20.00 3.48
N CYS A 101 12.51 -18.79 3.06
CA CYS A 101 11.14 -18.28 3.18
C CYS A 101 10.56 -17.91 1.81
N ALA A 102 9.34 -18.35 1.51
CA ALA A 102 8.59 -17.93 0.35
C ALA A 102 7.28 -17.21 0.73
N ALA A 103 6.73 -16.43 -0.19
CA ALA A 103 5.46 -15.75 -0.01
C ALA A 103 4.57 -15.86 -1.25
N VAL A 104 3.29 -16.17 -1.01
CA VAL A 104 2.21 -16.16 -2.01
C VAL A 104 1.22 -15.06 -1.63
N ALA A 105 1.21 -13.96 -2.36
CA ALA A 105 0.34 -12.81 -2.09
C ALA A 105 -0.05 -12.10 -3.39
N GLY A 106 -1.30 -11.66 -3.48
CA GLY A 106 -1.79 -10.82 -4.58
C GLY A 106 -1.67 -9.31 -4.28
N VAL A 107 -1.70 -8.92 -3.00
CA VAL A 107 -1.67 -7.51 -2.59
C VAL A 107 -0.26 -6.95 -2.71
N THR A 108 -0.08 -5.87 -3.48
CA THR A 108 1.23 -5.25 -3.76
C THR A 108 1.97 -4.83 -2.47
N LEU A 109 1.25 -4.27 -1.49
CA LEU A 109 1.83 -3.88 -0.19
C LEU A 109 2.42 -5.11 0.54
N VAL A 110 1.67 -6.20 0.60
CA VAL A 110 2.10 -7.44 1.27
C VAL A 110 3.31 -8.03 0.54
N ARG A 111 3.29 -8.08 -0.79
CA ARG A 111 4.43 -8.52 -1.61
C ARG A 111 5.67 -7.67 -1.34
N GLY A 112 5.49 -6.35 -1.22
CA GLY A 112 6.57 -5.42 -0.89
C GLY A 112 7.20 -5.72 0.47
N ILE A 113 6.38 -5.90 1.51
CA ILE A 113 6.84 -6.25 2.86
C ILE A 113 7.60 -7.60 2.84
N CYS A 114 7.04 -8.62 2.17
CA CYS A 114 7.70 -9.92 2.07
C CYS A 114 9.09 -9.82 1.42
N ARG A 115 9.22 -9.02 0.34
CA ARG A 115 10.53 -8.75 -0.27
C ARG A 115 11.49 -8.03 0.66
N MET A 116 11.00 -7.04 1.42
CA MET A 116 11.82 -6.28 2.37
C MET A 116 12.41 -7.17 3.47
N VAL A 117 11.66 -8.17 3.92
CA VAL A 117 12.13 -9.13 4.92
C VAL A 117 12.85 -10.34 4.31
N GLY A 118 13.17 -10.29 3.02
CA GLY A 118 14.01 -11.30 2.35
C GLY A 118 13.29 -12.59 1.95
N MET A 119 11.96 -12.57 1.83
CA MET A 119 11.22 -13.74 1.31
C MET A 119 11.25 -13.79 -0.21
N ASP A 120 11.27 -14.97 -0.78
CA ASP A 120 11.04 -15.23 -2.20
C ASP A 120 9.55 -15.06 -2.52
N VAL A 121 9.21 -13.93 -3.17
CA VAL A 121 7.81 -13.61 -3.51
C VAL A 121 7.45 -14.26 -4.84
N LEU A 122 6.63 -15.30 -4.76
CA LEU A 122 6.23 -16.10 -5.92
C LEU A 122 5.22 -15.35 -6.79
N ASP A 123 5.40 -15.48 -8.11
CA ASP A 123 4.41 -15.03 -9.09
C ASP A 123 3.46 -16.17 -9.40
N VAL A 124 2.19 -16.01 -8.99
CA VAL A 124 1.14 -17.01 -9.14
C VAL A 124 0.03 -16.43 -10.01
N PRO A 125 -0.16 -16.91 -11.23
CA PRO A 125 -1.27 -16.50 -12.09
C PRO A 125 -2.60 -16.68 -11.37
N GLY A 126 -3.49 -15.68 -11.46
CA GLY A 126 -4.78 -15.66 -10.77
C GLY A 126 -4.73 -15.31 -9.27
N ALA A 127 -3.55 -15.17 -8.68
CA ALA A 127 -3.41 -14.71 -7.30
C ALA A 127 -3.62 -13.19 -7.20
N THR A 128 -4.86 -12.73 -7.13
CA THR A 128 -5.23 -11.33 -6.94
C THR A 128 -5.34 -10.96 -5.45
N GLY A 129 -5.48 -9.66 -5.16
CA GLY A 129 -5.83 -9.14 -3.83
C GLY A 129 -7.34 -9.00 -3.61
N GLY A 130 -8.17 -9.35 -4.60
CA GLY A 130 -9.62 -9.19 -4.59
C GLY A 130 -10.39 -10.47 -4.26
N LEU A 131 -11.72 -10.36 -4.41
CA LEU A 131 -12.67 -11.47 -4.26
C LEU A 131 -12.55 -12.51 -5.40
N ASP A 132 -12.00 -12.10 -6.54
CA ASP A 132 -11.77 -12.88 -7.75
C ASP A 132 -10.51 -13.74 -7.72
N THR A 133 -9.84 -13.80 -6.56
CA THR A 133 -8.57 -14.53 -6.42
C THR A 133 -8.74 -16.04 -6.61
N ASP A 134 -7.80 -16.66 -7.33
CA ASP A 134 -7.73 -18.12 -7.43
C ASP A 134 -7.11 -18.73 -6.16
N TYR A 135 -7.98 -19.18 -5.26
CA TYR A 135 -7.56 -19.81 -4.00
C TYR A 135 -6.79 -21.10 -4.22
N LYS A 136 -7.22 -21.88 -5.22
CA LYS A 136 -6.57 -23.15 -5.54
C LYS A 136 -5.14 -22.91 -6.05
N ALA A 137 -4.97 -21.98 -6.98
CA ALA A 137 -3.65 -21.61 -7.48
C ALA A 137 -2.71 -21.15 -6.37
N LYS A 138 -3.22 -20.33 -5.41
CA LYS A 138 -2.44 -19.92 -4.24
C LYS A 138 -2.05 -21.10 -3.35
N GLY A 139 -3.00 -21.99 -3.04
CA GLY A 139 -2.75 -23.18 -2.23
C GLY A 139 -1.73 -24.12 -2.88
N ASP A 140 -1.93 -24.42 -4.18
CA ASP A 140 -1.01 -25.28 -4.94
C ASP A 140 0.40 -24.67 -5.02
N ALA A 141 0.52 -23.36 -5.19
CA ALA A 141 1.81 -22.67 -5.19
C ALA A 141 2.50 -22.72 -3.82
N ALA A 142 1.73 -22.52 -2.74
CA ALA A 142 2.26 -22.62 -1.38
C ALA A 142 2.75 -24.04 -1.07
N MET A 143 2.00 -25.06 -1.46
CA MET A 143 2.40 -26.47 -1.28
C MET A 143 3.66 -26.82 -2.06
N ARG A 144 3.75 -26.42 -3.34
CA ARG A 144 4.97 -26.64 -4.13
C ARG A 144 6.18 -25.88 -3.57
N ALA A 145 5.97 -24.70 -3.00
CA ALA A 145 7.06 -23.93 -2.41
C ALA A 145 7.70 -24.65 -1.21
N LEU A 146 6.93 -25.43 -0.45
CA LEU A 146 7.44 -26.22 0.68
C LEU A 146 8.42 -27.32 0.28
N ASP A 147 8.48 -27.70 -1.00
CA ASP A 147 9.50 -28.64 -1.49
C ASP A 147 10.93 -28.06 -1.44
N SER A 148 11.05 -26.73 -1.38
CA SER A 148 12.34 -26.02 -1.43
C SER A 148 12.51 -24.92 -0.38
N HIS A 149 11.46 -24.60 0.36
CA HIS A 149 11.44 -23.59 1.42
C HIS A 149 10.94 -24.18 2.73
N ASP A 150 11.50 -23.71 3.82
CA ASP A 150 11.15 -24.16 5.18
C ASP A 150 9.90 -23.47 5.72
N PHE A 151 9.57 -22.28 5.18
CA PHE A 151 8.44 -21.46 5.57
C PHE A 151 7.77 -20.80 4.36
N VAL A 152 6.44 -20.89 4.31
CA VAL A 152 5.64 -20.21 3.27
C VAL A 152 4.58 -19.34 3.92
N PHE A 153 4.62 -18.05 3.64
CA PHE A 153 3.57 -17.11 4.00
C PHE A 153 2.54 -17.01 2.85
N MET A 154 1.28 -17.26 3.14
CA MET A 154 0.20 -17.09 2.16
C MET A 154 -0.79 -16.02 2.64
N ASN A 155 -1.06 -15.00 1.79
CA ASN A 155 -2.04 -13.96 2.06
C ASN A 155 -3.32 -14.16 1.25
N VAL A 156 -4.46 -14.20 1.97
CA VAL A 156 -5.82 -14.22 1.40
C VAL A 156 -6.56 -12.98 1.87
N LYS A 157 -6.67 -11.98 0.99
CA LYS A 157 -7.26 -10.68 1.32
C LYS A 157 -8.79 -10.64 1.14
N ALA A 158 -9.37 -11.57 0.40
CA ALA A 158 -10.80 -11.55 0.05
C ALA A 158 -11.73 -11.52 1.28
N CYS A 159 -11.40 -12.28 2.32
CA CYS A 159 -12.19 -12.29 3.57
C CYS A 159 -12.22 -10.94 4.28
N ASP A 160 -11.12 -10.16 4.17
CA ASP A 160 -11.03 -8.82 4.72
C ASP A 160 -11.87 -7.83 3.88
N VAL A 161 -11.84 -7.96 2.54
CA VAL A 161 -12.67 -7.15 1.64
C VAL A 161 -14.15 -7.36 1.96
N ALA A 162 -14.62 -8.62 1.99
CA ALA A 162 -15.99 -8.94 2.34
C ALA A 162 -16.38 -8.44 3.75
N GLY A 163 -15.43 -8.45 4.70
CA GLY A 163 -15.62 -7.91 6.04
C GLY A 163 -15.82 -6.38 6.06
N HIS A 164 -15.06 -5.64 5.27
CA HIS A 164 -15.20 -4.19 5.12
C HIS A 164 -16.51 -3.80 4.43
N ASP A 165 -16.96 -4.61 3.48
CA ASP A 165 -18.24 -4.41 2.77
C ASP A 165 -19.46 -4.82 3.61
N GLY A 166 -19.25 -5.40 4.79
CA GLY A 166 -20.31 -5.89 5.67
C GLY A 166 -21.02 -7.15 5.15
N ASP A 167 -20.46 -7.81 4.12
CA ASP A 167 -21.02 -9.02 3.53
C ASP A 167 -20.47 -10.29 4.22
N PHE A 168 -21.13 -10.69 5.31
CA PHE A 168 -20.74 -11.89 6.05
C PHE A 168 -20.98 -13.18 5.27
N ARG A 169 -21.94 -13.20 4.32
CA ARG A 169 -22.22 -14.40 3.51
C ARG A 169 -21.10 -14.66 2.50
N LEU A 170 -20.65 -13.59 1.84
CA LEU A 170 -19.50 -13.65 0.94
C LEU A 170 -18.20 -14.01 1.67
N LYS A 171 -18.08 -13.59 2.94
CA LYS A 171 -16.92 -13.91 3.76
C LYS A 171 -16.80 -15.40 4.12
N VAL A 172 -17.90 -16.14 4.14
CA VAL A 172 -17.97 -17.57 4.52
C VAL A 172 -17.91 -18.50 3.32
N GLN A 173 -18.18 -17.99 2.11
CA GLN A 173 -18.02 -18.73 0.87
C GLN A 173 -16.55 -19.01 0.55
#